data_1de516f207a8e4d725b56311ec2ce418
#
_entry.id   1de516f207a8e4d725b56311ec2ce418
#
_cell.length_a   1.000
_cell.length_b   1.000
_cell.length_c   1.000
_cell.angle_alpha   90.00
_cell.angle_beta   90.00
_cell.angle_gamma   90.00
#
_symmetry.space_group_name_H-M   'P 1'
#
loop_
_entity.id
_entity.type
_entity.pdbx_description
1 polymer ?
#
loop_
_entity_poly.entity_id
_entity_poly.type
_entity_poly.pdbx_seq_one_letter_code
_entity_poly.pdbx_strand_id
1 'polypeptide(L)'
;MSQLTEIVSHSPATGAEVGRYPNTTPETINALVARANSASASWRALGFKGRKAILRAWAHYISEHIDELAAIVVQETGKPLSDATLEILIAIDQLSWAARNAHRYLRNSHRAPGLLMANMSTHVEYQPLGVVGVIGPWNYPVFTPIGSIAYALAAGNGVVFKPSEYTPGVGHWLGESFNHV
;
A
#
# COMPACT_ATOMS: atom_id res chain seq x y z
N MET A 1 -7.12 -23.84 -20.55
CA MET A 1 -7.82 -23.52 -19.28
C MET A 1 -8.50 -22.18 -19.48
N SER A 2 -9.84 -22.13 -19.39
CA SER A 2 -10.59 -20.87 -19.47
C SER A 2 -10.13 -19.97 -18.31
N GLN A 3 -9.55 -18.82 -18.60
CA GLN A 3 -9.26 -17.84 -17.56
C GLN A 3 -10.59 -17.34 -17.01
N LEU A 4 -10.79 -17.46 -15.71
CA LEU A 4 -11.93 -16.84 -15.03
C LEU A 4 -11.85 -15.33 -15.27
N THR A 5 -12.89 -14.75 -15.86
CA THR A 5 -12.95 -13.32 -16.17
C THR A 5 -13.24 -12.48 -14.92
N GLU A 6 -13.83 -13.11 -13.90
CA GLU A 6 -14.19 -12.47 -12.63
C GLU A 6 -13.84 -13.36 -11.42
N ILE A 7 -13.56 -12.70 -10.31
CA ILE A 7 -13.43 -13.31 -8.98
C ILE A 7 -14.73 -13.00 -8.23
N VAL A 8 -15.42 -14.02 -7.76
CA VAL A 8 -16.63 -13.88 -6.93
C VAL A 8 -16.24 -14.04 -5.47
N SER A 9 -16.46 -13.00 -4.67
CA SER A 9 -16.24 -13.02 -3.22
C SER A 9 -17.47 -13.60 -2.52
N HIS A 10 -17.24 -14.49 -1.57
CA HIS A 10 -18.28 -15.10 -0.76
C HIS A 10 -18.00 -14.90 0.73
N SER A 11 -19.06 -14.62 1.49
CA SER A 11 -18.95 -14.56 2.94
C SER A 11 -18.69 -15.97 3.52
N PRO A 12 -17.59 -16.18 4.27
CA PRO A 12 -17.32 -17.47 4.88
C PRO A 12 -18.32 -17.85 5.99
N ALA A 13 -19.02 -16.86 6.55
CA ALA A 13 -20.00 -17.08 7.60
C ALA A 13 -21.36 -17.56 7.05
N THR A 14 -21.76 -17.11 5.86
CA THR A 14 -23.11 -17.36 5.31
C THR A 14 -23.10 -18.11 3.98
N GLY A 15 -21.95 -18.14 3.29
CA GLY A 15 -21.83 -18.64 1.91
C GLY A 15 -22.43 -17.69 0.86
N ALA A 16 -23.02 -16.56 1.27
CA ALA A 16 -23.63 -15.61 0.35
C ALA A 16 -22.55 -14.87 -0.49
N GLU A 17 -22.90 -14.55 -1.73
CA GLU A 17 -22.09 -13.70 -2.58
C GLU A 17 -22.01 -12.29 -1.97
N VAL A 18 -20.79 -11.75 -1.84
CA VAL A 18 -20.50 -10.40 -1.32
C VAL A 18 -20.22 -9.41 -2.45
N GLY A 19 -19.56 -9.87 -3.51
CA GLY A 19 -19.25 -9.02 -4.66
C GLY A 19 -18.53 -9.75 -5.79
N ARG A 20 -18.44 -9.09 -6.93
CA ARG A 20 -17.73 -9.55 -8.14
C ARG A 20 -16.67 -8.55 -8.55
N TYR A 21 -15.49 -9.04 -8.84
CA TYR A 21 -14.33 -8.21 -9.18
C TYR A 21 -13.65 -8.75 -10.44
N PRO A 22 -13.21 -7.88 -11.36
CA PRO A 22 -12.56 -8.33 -12.58
C PRO A 22 -11.23 -9.02 -12.26
N ASN A 23 -10.98 -10.15 -12.93
CA ASN A 23 -9.68 -10.79 -12.87
C ASN A 23 -8.73 -10.10 -13.86
N THR A 24 -7.57 -9.68 -13.37
CA THR A 24 -6.61 -8.91 -14.15
C THR A 24 -5.79 -9.84 -15.05
N THR A 25 -5.71 -9.52 -16.35
CA THR A 25 -4.90 -10.30 -17.30
C THR A 25 -3.42 -9.94 -17.20
N PRO A 26 -2.50 -10.82 -17.66
CA PRO A 26 -1.07 -10.53 -17.71
C PRO A 26 -0.74 -9.23 -18.47
N GLU A 27 -1.45 -8.95 -19.56
CA GLU A 27 -1.27 -7.74 -20.38
C GLU A 27 -1.64 -6.49 -19.56
N THR A 28 -2.74 -6.55 -18.81
CA THR A 28 -3.17 -5.47 -17.92
C THR A 28 -2.16 -5.26 -16.79
N ILE A 29 -1.62 -6.34 -16.20
CA ILE A 29 -0.56 -6.23 -15.17
C ILE A 29 0.66 -5.50 -15.72
N ASN A 30 1.13 -5.87 -16.93
CA ASN A 30 2.26 -5.18 -17.57
C ASN A 30 1.98 -3.69 -17.81
N ALA A 31 0.75 -3.35 -18.23
CA ALA A 31 0.34 -1.95 -18.40
C ALA A 31 0.31 -1.19 -17.04
N LEU A 32 -0.15 -1.82 -15.97
CA LEU A 32 -0.14 -1.23 -14.62
C LEU A 32 1.28 -0.97 -14.13
N VAL A 33 2.19 -1.92 -14.32
CA VAL A 33 3.61 -1.76 -13.96
C VAL A 33 4.25 -0.61 -14.77
N ALA A 34 3.99 -0.54 -16.07
CA ALA A 34 4.50 0.55 -16.92
C ALA A 34 3.96 1.91 -16.48
N ARG A 35 2.65 2.00 -16.13
CA ARG A 35 2.02 3.21 -15.60
C ARG A 35 2.61 3.63 -14.27
N ALA A 36 2.79 2.69 -13.33
CA ALA A 36 3.41 2.95 -12.03
C ALA A 36 4.86 3.44 -12.20
N ASN A 37 5.61 2.85 -13.13
CA ASN A 37 6.98 3.27 -13.43
C ASN A 37 7.02 4.70 -14.02
N SER A 38 6.13 5.02 -14.94
CA SER A 38 6.02 6.37 -15.52
C SER A 38 5.67 7.43 -14.47
N ALA A 39 4.77 7.10 -13.52
CA ALA A 39 4.39 7.97 -12.43
C ALA A 39 5.48 8.13 -11.36
N SER A 40 6.43 7.21 -11.27
CA SER A 40 7.44 7.20 -10.21
C SER A 40 8.34 8.44 -10.19
N ALA A 41 8.61 9.04 -11.34
CA ALA A 41 9.44 10.26 -11.45
C ALA A 41 8.75 11.47 -10.80
N SER A 42 7.47 11.70 -11.11
CA SER A 42 6.68 12.79 -10.52
C SER A 42 6.44 12.54 -9.02
N TRP A 43 6.19 11.29 -8.61
CA TRP A 43 6.06 10.92 -7.21
C TRP A 43 7.34 11.21 -6.41
N ARG A 44 8.51 10.89 -6.96
CA ARG A 44 9.80 11.23 -6.36
C ARG A 44 10.03 12.73 -6.26
N ALA A 45 9.66 13.48 -7.30
CA ALA A 45 9.82 14.94 -7.33
C ALA A 45 9.05 15.67 -6.23
N LEU A 46 7.98 15.07 -5.66
CA LEU A 46 7.28 15.60 -4.48
C LEU A 46 8.18 15.70 -3.23
N GLY A 47 9.28 14.96 -3.19
CA GLY A 47 10.15 14.88 -2.03
C GLY A 47 9.45 14.27 -0.81
N PHE A 48 10.15 14.18 0.31
CA PHE A 48 9.56 13.63 1.55
C PHE A 48 8.38 14.43 2.07
N LYS A 49 8.42 15.77 1.91
CA LYS A 49 7.34 16.66 2.40
C LYS A 49 6.03 16.45 1.63
N GLY A 50 6.10 16.38 0.31
CA GLY A 50 4.92 16.19 -0.52
C GLY A 50 4.32 14.79 -0.33
N ARG A 51 5.16 13.73 -0.37
CA ARG A 51 4.70 12.37 -0.12
C ARG A 51 4.07 12.20 1.27
N LYS A 52 4.68 12.82 2.32
CA LYS A 52 4.09 12.85 3.66
C LYS A 52 2.69 13.46 3.67
N ALA A 53 2.46 14.55 2.94
CA ALA A 53 1.15 15.20 2.90
C ALA A 53 0.09 14.27 2.32
N ILE A 54 0.37 13.62 1.18
CA ILE A 54 -0.54 12.68 0.52
C ILE A 54 -0.81 11.45 1.41
N LEU A 55 0.23 10.84 1.98
CA LEU A 55 0.05 9.66 2.85
C LEU A 55 -0.75 10.00 4.11
N ARG A 56 -0.63 11.22 4.65
CA ARG A 56 -1.46 11.67 5.77
C ARG A 56 -2.91 11.92 5.36
N ALA A 57 -3.14 12.47 4.17
CA ALA A 57 -4.48 12.63 3.64
C ALA A 57 -5.15 11.26 3.44
N TRP A 58 -4.42 10.27 2.94
CA TRP A 58 -4.92 8.90 2.82
C TRP A 58 -5.24 8.26 4.18
N ALA A 59 -4.36 8.42 5.17
CA ALA A 59 -4.64 7.94 6.53
C ALA A 59 -5.91 8.59 7.12
N HIS A 60 -6.12 9.87 6.86
CA HIS A 60 -7.31 10.61 7.28
C HIS A 60 -8.57 10.09 6.56
N TYR A 61 -8.51 9.91 5.24
CA TYR A 61 -9.61 9.35 4.46
C TYR A 61 -10.03 7.97 4.98
N ILE A 62 -9.06 7.06 5.22
CA ILE A 62 -9.35 5.74 5.80
C ILE A 62 -10.01 5.88 7.18
N SER A 63 -9.57 6.83 8.00
CA SER A 63 -10.14 7.07 9.34
C SER A 63 -11.58 7.55 9.28
N GLU A 64 -11.93 8.38 8.31
CA GLU A 64 -13.30 8.88 8.12
C GLU A 64 -14.25 7.81 7.59
N HIS A 65 -13.73 6.77 6.92
CA HIS A 65 -14.51 5.69 6.30
C HIS A 65 -14.27 4.33 6.98
N ILE A 66 -13.85 4.34 8.26
CA ILE A 66 -13.47 3.13 8.98
C ILE A 66 -14.62 2.12 9.07
N ASP A 67 -15.85 2.58 9.28
CA ASP A 67 -17.02 1.72 9.42
C ASP A 67 -17.37 1.01 8.10
N GLU A 68 -17.24 1.72 6.98
CA GLU A 68 -17.44 1.16 5.63
C GLU A 68 -16.41 0.06 5.34
N LEU A 69 -15.12 0.36 5.54
CA LEU A 69 -14.06 -0.62 5.32
C LEU A 69 -14.18 -1.82 6.27
N ALA A 70 -14.51 -1.58 7.55
CA ALA A 70 -14.70 -2.65 8.53
C ALA A 70 -15.85 -3.58 8.16
N ALA A 71 -16.96 -3.04 7.62
CA ALA A 71 -18.06 -3.86 7.14
C ALA A 71 -17.64 -4.79 5.99
N ILE A 72 -16.85 -4.31 5.03
CA ILE A 72 -16.31 -5.12 3.93
C ILE A 72 -15.37 -6.22 4.48
N VAL A 73 -14.48 -5.86 5.41
CA VAL A 73 -13.57 -6.83 6.06
C VAL A 73 -14.37 -7.94 6.76
N VAL A 74 -15.41 -7.58 7.53
CA VAL A 74 -16.30 -8.56 8.20
C VAL A 74 -16.98 -9.48 7.19
N GLN A 75 -17.52 -8.93 6.11
CA GLN A 75 -18.21 -9.70 5.09
C GLN A 75 -17.29 -10.71 4.39
N GLU A 76 -16.08 -10.33 4.04
CA GLU A 76 -15.15 -11.18 3.29
C GLU A 76 -14.33 -12.13 4.16
N THR A 77 -14.11 -11.81 5.45
CA THR A 77 -13.28 -12.63 6.35
C THR A 77 -14.05 -13.39 7.42
N GLY A 78 -15.27 -12.96 7.73
CA GLY A 78 -16.06 -13.52 8.83
C GLY A 78 -15.56 -13.14 10.23
N LYS A 79 -14.56 -12.26 10.36
CA LYS A 79 -14.04 -11.83 11.66
C LYS A 79 -15.02 -10.89 12.38
N PRO A 80 -14.97 -10.80 13.73
CA PRO A 80 -15.76 -9.85 14.48
C PRO A 80 -15.50 -8.40 14.06
N LEU A 81 -16.51 -7.54 14.14
CA LEU A 81 -16.39 -6.12 13.78
C LEU A 81 -15.32 -5.41 14.61
N SER A 82 -15.20 -5.73 15.89
CA SER A 82 -14.13 -5.19 16.76
C SER A 82 -12.72 -5.47 16.23
N ASP A 83 -12.50 -6.68 15.73
CA ASP A 83 -11.20 -7.10 15.21
C ASP A 83 -10.90 -6.45 13.85
N ALA A 84 -11.93 -6.30 13.00
CA ALA A 84 -11.82 -5.58 11.74
C ALA A 84 -11.49 -4.10 11.98
N THR A 85 -12.19 -3.45 12.91
CA THR A 85 -11.92 -2.05 13.29
C THR A 85 -10.53 -1.88 13.88
N LEU A 86 -10.10 -2.78 14.78
CA LEU A 86 -8.75 -2.74 15.35
C LEU A 86 -7.67 -2.90 14.30
N GLU A 87 -7.85 -3.82 13.35
CA GLU A 87 -6.93 -4.01 12.21
C GLU A 87 -6.75 -2.71 11.43
N ILE A 88 -7.85 -2.02 11.11
CA ILE A 88 -7.80 -0.77 10.35
C ILE A 88 -7.10 0.34 11.15
N LEU A 89 -7.37 0.45 12.45
CA LEU A 89 -6.70 1.43 13.32
C LEU A 89 -5.19 1.23 13.36
N ILE A 90 -4.73 -0.02 13.45
CA ILE A 90 -3.29 -0.35 13.43
C ILE A 90 -2.69 -0.03 12.04
N ALA A 91 -3.42 -0.27 10.96
CA ALA A 91 -3.01 0.08 9.60
C ALA A 91 -2.85 1.61 9.42
N ILE A 92 -3.78 2.40 9.96
CA ILE A 92 -3.71 3.88 9.97
C ILE A 92 -2.49 4.37 10.75
N ASP A 93 -2.20 3.77 11.91
CA ASP A 93 -1.01 4.14 12.70
C ASP A 93 0.28 3.83 11.92
N GLN A 94 0.37 2.66 11.29
CA GLN A 94 1.52 2.25 10.49
C GLN A 94 1.74 3.18 9.29
N LEU A 95 0.67 3.55 8.56
CA LEU A 95 0.69 4.52 7.47
C LEU A 95 1.16 5.89 7.95
N SER A 96 0.61 6.35 9.08
CA SER A 96 0.98 7.61 9.71
C SER A 96 2.43 7.62 10.20
N TRP A 97 2.91 6.49 10.73
CA TRP A 97 4.30 6.33 11.14
C TRP A 97 5.25 6.43 9.94
N ALA A 98 4.97 5.72 8.84
CA ALA A 98 5.76 5.77 7.61
C ALA A 98 5.85 7.20 7.08
N ALA A 99 4.71 7.89 7.00
CA ALA A 99 4.63 9.28 6.54
C ALA A 99 5.46 10.25 7.40
N ARG A 100 5.47 10.06 8.74
CA ARG A 100 6.21 10.93 9.66
C ARG A 100 7.71 10.69 9.65
N ASN A 101 8.13 9.44 9.47
CA ASN A 101 9.49 9.01 9.76
C ASN A 101 10.37 8.78 8.52
N ALA A 102 9.81 8.68 7.31
CA ALA A 102 10.57 8.38 6.09
C ALA A 102 11.79 9.29 5.90
N HIS A 103 11.64 10.61 6.07
CA HIS A 103 12.75 11.54 5.95
C HIS A 103 13.87 11.25 6.96
N ARG A 104 13.52 10.93 8.20
CA ARG A 104 14.52 10.66 9.26
C ARG A 104 15.40 9.47 8.91
N TYR A 105 14.81 8.40 8.37
CA TYR A 105 15.52 7.15 8.10
C TYR A 105 16.15 7.09 6.72
N LEU A 106 15.61 7.80 5.73
CA LEU A 106 16.03 7.70 4.33
C LEU A 106 16.78 8.94 3.82
N ARG A 107 16.99 9.96 4.68
CA ARG A 107 17.82 11.12 4.30
C ARG A 107 19.27 10.72 4.10
N ASN A 108 19.95 11.46 3.25
CA ASN A 108 21.40 11.31 3.06
C ASN A 108 22.13 11.43 4.40
N SER A 109 23.08 10.57 4.63
CA SER A 109 23.91 10.57 5.84
C SER A 109 25.38 10.56 5.48
N HIS A 110 26.13 11.53 6.04
CA HIS A 110 27.58 11.54 5.90
C HIS A 110 28.22 10.37 6.66
N ARG A 111 29.29 9.84 6.10
CA ARG A 111 30.15 8.84 6.72
C ARG A 111 31.58 9.38 6.73
N ALA A 112 32.32 9.12 7.79
CA ALA A 112 33.73 9.47 7.84
C ALA A 112 34.51 8.58 6.88
N PRO A 113 35.23 9.14 5.89
CA PRO A 113 36.22 8.39 5.11
C PRO A 113 37.34 7.96 6.05
N GLY A 114 37.97 6.84 5.80
CA GLY A 114 39.19 6.47 6.55
C GLY A 114 40.30 7.50 6.43
N LEU A 115 41.35 7.42 7.28
CA LEU A 115 42.45 8.38 7.33
C LEU A 115 43.11 8.61 5.96
N LEU A 116 43.27 7.55 5.16
CA LEU A 116 43.86 7.62 3.82
C LEU A 116 42.99 8.39 2.81
N MET A 117 41.71 8.62 3.11
CA MET A 117 40.75 9.33 2.26
C MET A 117 40.24 10.62 2.92
N ALA A 118 40.99 11.18 3.87
CA ALA A 118 40.58 12.35 4.66
C ALA A 118 40.27 13.60 3.79
N ASN A 119 40.75 13.64 2.55
CA ASN A 119 40.45 14.69 1.56
C ASN A 119 39.14 14.41 0.77
N MET A 120 38.44 13.28 1.03
CA MET A 120 37.22 12.92 0.36
C MET A 120 36.02 13.19 1.26
N SER A 121 34.84 13.45 0.65
CA SER A 121 33.53 13.45 1.31
C SER A 121 32.76 12.23 0.90
N THR A 122 32.24 11.47 1.87
CA THR A 122 31.44 10.27 1.62
C THR A 122 30.06 10.39 2.23
N HIS A 123 29.06 9.90 1.52
CA HIS A 123 27.70 9.86 2.02
C HIS A 123 26.99 8.58 1.56
N VAL A 124 25.97 8.19 2.30
CA VAL A 124 25.03 7.12 1.95
C VAL A 124 23.74 7.79 1.51
N GLU A 125 23.27 7.42 0.34
CA GLU A 125 22.02 7.88 -0.23
C GLU A 125 21.11 6.68 -0.53
N TYR A 126 19.86 6.74 -0.07
CA TYR A 126 18.84 5.74 -0.35
C TYR A 126 18.08 6.13 -1.61
N GLN A 127 18.06 5.24 -2.59
CA GLN A 127 17.34 5.43 -3.84
C GLN A 127 16.09 4.53 -3.89
N PRO A 128 14.95 5.02 -4.42
CA PRO A 128 13.80 4.18 -4.68
C PRO A 128 14.13 3.07 -5.69
N LEU A 129 13.56 1.89 -5.49
CA LEU A 129 13.71 0.75 -6.40
C LEU A 129 12.97 0.96 -7.73
N GLY A 130 11.96 1.83 -7.76
CA GLY A 130 11.10 2.08 -8.91
C GLY A 130 9.67 1.62 -8.63
N VAL A 131 9.29 0.41 -9.02
CA VAL A 131 7.98 -0.17 -8.77
C VAL A 131 8.11 -1.37 -7.84
N VAL A 132 7.29 -1.39 -6.79
CA VAL A 132 7.22 -2.46 -5.80
C VAL A 132 5.91 -3.21 -5.95
N GLY A 133 5.96 -4.52 -6.12
CA GLY A 133 4.80 -5.41 -6.05
C GLY A 133 4.47 -5.73 -4.60
N VAL A 134 3.22 -5.52 -4.20
CA VAL A 134 2.72 -5.90 -2.87
C VAL A 134 1.64 -6.97 -3.02
N ILE A 135 1.83 -8.12 -2.38
CA ILE A 135 0.85 -9.22 -2.36
C ILE A 135 0.28 -9.28 -0.96
N GLY A 136 -1.03 -9.01 -0.82
CA GLY A 136 -1.73 -8.99 0.45
C GLY A 136 -2.37 -10.35 0.79
N PRO A 137 -2.36 -10.76 2.07
CA PRO A 137 -3.03 -11.96 2.55
C PRO A 137 -4.53 -11.71 2.81
N TRP A 138 -5.28 -12.78 3.02
CA TRP A 138 -6.71 -12.72 3.34
C TRP A 138 -7.02 -12.51 4.84
N ASN A 139 -6.11 -12.94 5.72
CA ASN A 139 -6.34 -12.96 7.17
C ASN A 139 -6.18 -11.57 7.84
N TYR A 140 -5.31 -10.72 7.30
CA TYR A 140 -5.15 -9.31 7.66
C TYR A 140 -5.10 -8.47 6.37
N PRO A 141 -6.23 -8.36 5.66
CA PRO A 141 -6.28 -7.81 4.30
C PRO A 141 -6.06 -6.30 4.23
N VAL A 142 -6.14 -5.59 5.35
CA VAL A 142 -5.86 -4.15 5.45
C VAL A 142 -4.47 -3.92 6.04
N PHE A 143 -4.18 -4.43 7.23
CA PHE A 143 -2.97 -4.12 7.98
C PHE A 143 -1.69 -4.55 7.26
N THR A 144 -1.65 -5.78 6.76
CA THR A 144 -0.42 -6.32 6.14
C THR A 144 -0.05 -5.59 4.85
N PRO A 145 -0.96 -5.39 3.88
CA PRO A 145 -0.60 -4.67 2.66
C PRO A 145 -0.36 -3.18 2.90
N ILE A 146 -1.14 -2.52 3.76
CA ILE A 146 -0.96 -1.09 4.05
C ILE A 146 0.45 -0.80 4.56
N GLY A 147 1.02 -1.64 5.42
CA GLY A 147 2.38 -1.47 5.88
C GLY A 147 3.40 -1.48 4.74
N SER A 148 3.32 -2.48 3.87
CA SER A 148 4.22 -2.60 2.72
C SER A 148 4.03 -1.46 1.72
N ILE A 149 2.77 -1.10 1.41
CA ILE A 149 2.42 0.01 0.51
C ILE A 149 2.94 1.34 1.07
N ALA A 150 2.69 1.61 2.36
CA ALA A 150 3.10 2.84 3.02
C ALA A 150 4.61 3.04 2.99
N TYR A 151 5.38 2.02 3.29
CA TYR A 151 6.85 2.11 3.26
C TYR A 151 7.39 2.28 1.85
N ALA A 152 6.83 1.56 0.87
CA ALA A 152 7.22 1.70 -0.53
C ALA A 152 6.94 3.11 -1.06
N LEU A 153 5.73 3.63 -0.84
CA LEU A 153 5.34 4.98 -1.26
C LEU A 153 6.14 6.06 -0.54
N ALA A 154 6.33 5.94 0.78
CA ALA A 154 7.10 6.90 1.57
C ALA A 154 8.57 6.97 1.11
N ALA A 155 9.15 5.84 0.68
CA ALA A 155 10.49 5.77 0.10
C ALA A 155 10.59 6.34 -1.33
N GLY A 156 9.45 6.62 -1.99
CA GLY A 156 9.43 7.21 -3.33
C GLY A 156 9.23 6.21 -4.46
N ASN A 157 8.82 4.98 -4.15
CA ASN A 157 8.48 3.97 -5.15
C ASN A 157 7.04 4.12 -5.66
N GLY A 158 6.76 3.63 -6.87
CA GLY A 158 5.43 3.24 -7.29
C GLY A 158 5.04 1.89 -6.68
N VAL A 159 3.74 1.60 -6.62
CA VAL A 159 3.22 0.33 -6.08
C VAL A 159 2.23 -0.30 -7.03
N VAL A 160 2.33 -1.60 -7.22
CA VAL A 160 1.29 -2.45 -7.81
C VAL A 160 0.84 -3.42 -6.73
N PHE A 161 -0.43 -3.35 -6.36
CA PHE A 161 -1.01 -4.14 -5.29
C PHE A 161 -1.87 -5.27 -5.84
N LYS A 162 -1.62 -6.50 -5.37
CA LYS A 162 -2.45 -7.68 -5.59
C LYS A 162 -3.06 -8.10 -4.25
N PRO A 163 -4.36 -7.87 -4.00
CA PRO A 163 -5.05 -8.40 -2.82
C PRO A 163 -5.21 -9.92 -2.91
N SER A 164 -5.62 -10.56 -1.81
CA SER A 164 -6.04 -11.95 -1.85
C SER A 164 -7.33 -12.12 -2.65
N GLU A 165 -7.47 -13.25 -3.33
CA GLU A 165 -8.69 -13.67 -4.02
C GLU A 165 -9.87 -13.91 -3.07
N TYR A 166 -9.61 -14.09 -1.77
CA TYR A 166 -10.65 -14.23 -0.73
C TYR A 166 -11.13 -12.89 -0.17
N THR A 167 -10.40 -11.80 -0.42
CA THR A 167 -10.73 -10.46 0.06
C THR A 167 -10.55 -9.39 -1.03
N PRO A 168 -11.13 -9.64 -2.23
CA PRO A 168 -10.95 -8.71 -3.36
C PRO A 168 -11.65 -7.37 -3.13
N GLY A 169 -12.76 -7.34 -2.38
CA GLY A 169 -13.48 -6.12 -2.04
C GLY A 169 -12.68 -5.18 -1.17
N VAL A 170 -11.98 -5.72 -0.15
CA VAL A 170 -11.04 -4.93 0.66
C VAL A 170 -9.95 -4.34 -0.24
N GLY A 171 -9.38 -5.16 -1.14
CA GLY A 171 -8.33 -4.70 -2.06
C GLY A 171 -8.81 -3.62 -3.01
N HIS A 172 -10.01 -3.77 -3.56
CA HIS A 172 -10.63 -2.77 -4.44
C HIS A 172 -10.86 -1.46 -3.68
N TRP A 173 -11.47 -1.52 -2.49
CA TRP A 173 -11.70 -0.35 -1.66
C TRP A 173 -10.40 0.41 -1.33
N LEU A 174 -9.33 -0.31 -0.97
CA LEU A 174 -8.02 0.31 -0.69
C LEU A 174 -7.44 1.00 -1.93
N GLY A 175 -7.57 0.40 -3.11
CA GLY A 175 -7.13 1.01 -4.36
C GLY A 175 -7.90 2.29 -4.69
N GLU A 176 -9.23 2.25 -4.61
CA GLU A 176 -10.09 3.41 -4.86
C GLU A 176 -9.88 4.51 -3.81
N SER A 177 -9.70 4.17 -2.54
CA SER A 177 -9.48 5.15 -1.47
C SER A 177 -8.27 6.05 -1.72
N PHE A 178 -7.24 5.55 -2.41
CA PHE A 178 -6.07 6.37 -2.76
C PHE A 178 -6.35 7.39 -3.87
N ASN A 179 -7.37 7.18 -4.70
CA ASN A 179 -7.77 8.13 -5.75
C ASN A 179 -8.44 9.40 -5.19
N HIS A 180 -8.82 9.40 -3.91
CA HIS A 180 -9.48 10.54 -3.25
C HIS A 180 -8.50 11.53 -2.59
N VAL A 181 -7.16 11.31 -2.72
CA VAL A 181 -6.14 12.10 -2.00
C VAL A 181 -5.05 12.71 -2.89
#